data_fb247294fe5e280d7c6f0047fe9f1530
#
_entry.id   fb247294fe5e280d7c6f0047fe9f1530
#
_cell.length_a   1.000
_cell.length_b   1.000
_cell.length_c   1.000
_cell.angle_alpha   90.00
_cell.angle_beta   90.00
_cell.angle_gamma   90.00
#
_symmetry.space_group_name_H-M   'P 1'
#
loop_
_entity.id
_entity.type
_entity.pdbx_description
1 polymer ?
#
loop_
_entity_poly.entity_id
_entity_poly.type
_entity_poly.pdbx_seq_one_letter_code
_entity_poly.pdbx_strand_id
1 'polypeptide(L)'
;PVAIMVGNGMGAKNGILFKTAVSLEETGKVEIVALDKTGTITSGDPRVTDLVPEEGVSESELLSMAYALEKKSEHPLAKAVLLKGEEMGLSAADVTDFAALPGNGLSAKLNGNTIYGGNMKFVGTHVAVPEDMKKKSEALAESGKTPLFFAENEKLVGIIAVADMIKEDSPQA
;
A
#
# COMPACT_ATOMS: atom_id res chain seq x y z
N PRO A 1 -9.45 11.24 -45.15
CA PRO A 1 -10.44 10.31 -44.60
C PRO A 1 -9.92 8.89 -44.44
N VAL A 2 -9.25 8.29 -45.44
CA VAL A 2 -8.75 6.90 -45.35
C VAL A 2 -7.69 6.76 -44.25
N ALA A 3 -6.75 7.70 -44.14
CA ALA A 3 -5.71 7.68 -43.11
C ALA A 3 -6.30 7.68 -41.67
N ILE A 4 -7.38 8.45 -41.46
CA ILE A 4 -8.10 8.48 -40.18
C ILE A 4 -8.74 7.12 -39.84
N MET A 5 -9.33 6.48 -40.87
CA MET A 5 -9.93 5.14 -40.70
C MET A 5 -8.87 4.09 -40.36
N VAL A 6 -7.71 4.14 -41.01
CA VAL A 6 -6.57 3.26 -40.71
C VAL A 6 -6.02 3.55 -39.32
N GLY A 7 -5.83 4.83 -38.96
CA GLY A 7 -5.36 5.24 -37.63
C GLY A 7 -6.29 4.79 -36.51
N ASN A 8 -7.62 4.97 -36.67
CA ASN A 8 -8.61 4.48 -35.74
C ASN A 8 -8.59 2.95 -35.61
N GLY A 9 -8.45 2.25 -36.75
CA GLY A 9 -8.33 0.79 -36.76
C GLY A 9 -7.08 0.28 -36.03
N MET A 10 -5.95 0.96 -36.21
CA MET A 10 -4.71 0.65 -35.49
C MET A 10 -4.83 0.96 -34.00
N GLY A 11 -5.43 2.10 -33.65
CA GLY A 11 -5.73 2.44 -32.25
C GLY A 11 -6.59 1.38 -31.59
N ALA A 12 -7.71 1.00 -32.20
CA ALA A 12 -8.64 -0.01 -31.70
C ALA A 12 -7.97 -1.39 -31.49
N LYS A 13 -7.08 -1.81 -32.39
CA LYS A 13 -6.28 -3.03 -32.22
C LYS A 13 -5.39 -3.01 -30.98
N ASN A 14 -4.97 -1.83 -30.55
CA ASN A 14 -4.15 -1.62 -29.37
C ASN A 14 -4.97 -1.16 -28.13
N GLY A 15 -6.31 -1.32 -28.18
CA GLY A 15 -7.19 -0.94 -27.07
C GLY A 15 -7.43 0.56 -26.92
N ILE A 16 -7.01 1.39 -27.90
CA ILE A 16 -7.14 2.84 -27.88
C ILE A 16 -8.31 3.26 -28.76
N LEU A 17 -9.31 3.92 -28.18
CA LEU A 17 -10.49 4.41 -28.90
C LEU A 17 -10.48 5.94 -28.93
N PHE A 18 -10.29 6.52 -30.11
CA PHE A 18 -10.34 7.96 -30.31
C PHE A 18 -11.80 8.43 -30.46
N LYS A 19 -12.19 9.45 -29.70
CA LYS A 19 -13.56 10.02 -29.79
C LYS A 19 -13.78 10.84 -31.05
N THR A 20 -12.73 11.45 -31.60
CA THR A 20 -12.79 12.32 -32.79
C THR A 20 -11.54 12.14 -33.63
N ALA A 21 -11.65 12.48 -34.93
CA ALA A 21 -10.51 12.53 -35.84
C ALA A 21 -9.42 13.53 -35.36
N VAL A 22 -9.85 14.64 -34.79
CA VAL A 22 -8.95 15.65 -34.24
C VAL A 22 -8.11 15.08 -33.11
N SER A 23 -8.71 14.30 -32.21
CA SER A 23 -7.97 13.64 -31.11
C SER A 23 -6.88 12.71 -31.64
N LEU A 24 -7.12 12.00 -32.74
CA LEU A 24 -6.10 11.16 -33.38
C LEU A 24 -4.95 11.99 -33.97
N GLU A 25 -5.25 13.10 -34.63
CA GLU A 25 -4.24 13.99 -35.22
C GLU A 25 -3.39 14.67 -34.14
N GLU A 26 -4.03 15.17 -33.09
CA GLU A 26 -3.34 15.85 -31.97
C GLU A 26 -2.45 14.90 -31.17
N THR A 27 -2.83 13.62 -31.05
CA THR A 27 -2.00 12.61 -30.37
C THR A 27 -0.61 12.49 -31.00
N GLY A 28 -0.51 12.63 -32.31
CA GLY A 28 0.78 12.59 -33.03
C GLY A 28 1.67 13.82 -32.82
N LYS A 29 1.14 14.89 -32.19
CA LYS A 29 1.85 16.15 -31.91
C LYS A 29 2.20 16.31 -30.42
N VAL A 30 1.84 15.33 -29.59
CA VAL A 30 2.09 15.39 -28.15
C VAL A 30 3.59 15.32 -27.88
N GLU A 31 4.13 16.31 -27.16
CA GLU A 31 5.52 16.39 -26.74
C GLU A 31 5.72 15.99 -25.28
N ILE A 32 4.68 16.11 -24.43
CA ILE A 32 4.72 15.82 -23.01
C ILE A 32 3.52 14.94 -22.65
N VAL A 33 3.78 13.82 -22.01
CA VAL A 33 2.75 12.91 -21.48
C VAL A 33 2.83 12.91 -19.96
N ALA A 34 1.74 13.30 -19.30
CA ALA A 34 1.59 13.17 -17.85
C ALA A 34 0.78 11.91 -17.55
N LEU A 35 1.37 10.97 -16.82
CA LEU A 35 0.74 9.71 -16.43
C LEU A 35 0.36 9.77 -14.95
N ASP A 36 -0.88 9.35 -14.65
CA ASP A 36 -1.25 9.06 -13.26
C ASP A 36 -0.49 7.81 -12.79
N LYS A 37 -0.12 7.80 -11.52
CA LYS A 37 0.63 6.67 -10.94
C LYS A 37 -0.31 5.49 -10.65
N THR A 38 -1.34 5.75 -9.83
CA THR A 38 -2.17 4.68 -9.25
C THR A 38 -3.18 4.12 -10.25
N GLY A 39 -3.10 2.82 -10.51
CA GLY A 39 -3.96 2.13 -11.48
C GLY A 39 -3.57 2.34 -12.96
N THR A 40 -2.65 3.29 -13.27
CA THR A 40 -2.10 3.51 -14.62
C THR A 40 -0.73 2.87 -14.75
N ILE A 41 0.28 3.40 -14.04
CA ILE A 41 1.64 2.82 -13.99
C ILE A 41 1.65 1.61 -13.05
N THR A 42 0.89 1.68 -11.97
CA THR A 42 0.74 0.61 -10.98
C THR A 42 -0.56 -0.16 -11.18
N SER A 43 -0.64 -1.35 -10.59
CA SER A 43 -1.81 -2.25 -10.70
C SER A 43 -3.03 -1.76 -9.93
N GLY A 44 -2.87 -0.85 -8.96
CA GLY A 44 -3.90 -0.47 -8.00
C GLY A 44 -4.14 -1.55 -6.92
N ASP A 45 -3.22 -2.51 -6.80
CA ASP A 45 -3.28 -3.60 -5.83
C ASP A 45 -2.10 -3.48 -4.85
N PRO A 46 -2.28 -2.84 -3.70
CA PRO A 46 -1.20 -2.64 -2.74
C PRO A 46 -0.72 -3.97 -2.16
N ARG A 47 0.60 -4.11 -1.99
CA ARG A 47 1.27 -5.27 -1.42
C ARG A 47 2.23 -4.88 -0.31
N VAL A 48 2.42 -5.76 0.66
CA VAL A 48 3.50 -5.62 1.64
C VAL A 48 4.83 -5.84 0.93
N THR A 49 5.69 -4.83 1.00
CA THR A 49 7.03 -4.86 0.36
C THR A 49 8.15 -5.08 1.37
N ASP A 50 7.98 -4.59 2.59
CA ASP A 50 9.01 -4.71 3.63
C ASP A 50 8.36 -4.96 5.00
N LEU A 51 9.03 -5.79 5.79
CA LEU A 51 8.79 -6.00 7.20
C LEU A 51 10.04 -5.52 7.95
N VAL A 52 9.87 -4.54 8.81
CA VAL A 52 10.96 -3.93 9.58
C VAL A 52 10.61 -4.05 11.07
N PRO A 53 10.89 -5.21 11.69
CA PRO A 53 10.63 -5.41 13.10
C PRO A 53 11.59 -4.58 13.96
N GLU A 54 11.15 -4.26 15.18
CA GLU A 54 11.99 -3.67 16.22
C GLU A 54 12.98 -4.73 16.78
N GLU A 55 14.03 -4.28 17.46
CA GLU A 55 15.05 -5.17 18.02
C GLU A 55 14.40 -6.20 18.98
N GLY A 56 14.69 -7.48 18.76
CA GLY A 56 14.15 -8.59 19.54
C GLY A 56 12.76 -9.08 19.10
N VAL A 57 12.18 -8.51 18.04
CA VAL A 57 10.91 -8.96 17.43
C VAL A 57 11.21 -9.65 16.10
N SER A 58 10.55 -10.75 15.81
CA SER A 58 10.63 -11.40 14.51
C SER A 58 9.63 -10.81 13.49
N GLU A 59 9.94 -10.92 12.21
CA GLU A 59 8.98 -10.54 11.13
C GLU A 59 7.64 -11.26 11.25
N SER A 60 7.68 -12.53 11.69
CA SER A 60 6.47 -13.34 11.88
C SER A 60 5.60 -12.81 13.02
N GLU A 61 6.20 -12.35 14.13
CA GLU A 61 5.46 -11.74 15.26
C GLU A 61 4.82 -10.43 14.86
N LEU A 62 5.60 -9.55 14.19
CA LEU A 62 5.10 -8.27 13.66
C LEU A 62 3.90 -8.51 12.72
N LEU A 63 4.06 -9.41 11.74
CA LEU A 63 3.02 -9.68 10.77
C LEU A 63 1.80 -10.37 11.40
N SER A 64 1.98 -11.29 12.35
CA SER A 64 0.88 -11.97 13.03
C SER A 64 0.00 -10.99 13.81
N MET A 65 0.61 -10.04 14.52
CA MET A 65 -0.11 -9.01 15.24
C MET A 65 -0.84 -8.06 14.28
N ALA A 66 -0.15 -7.59 13.23
CA ALA A 66 -0.74 -6.75 12.20
C ALA A 66 -1.91 -7.46 11.49
N TYR A 67 -1.76 -8.74 11.17
CA TYR A 67 -2.80 -9.56 10.55
C TYR A 67 -4.05 -9.67 11.43
N ALA A 68 -3.87 -9.91 12.74
CA ALA A 68 -4.98 -9.97 13.69
C ALA A 68 -5.73 -8.63 13.80
N LEU A 69 -5.00 -7.49 13.80
CA LEU A 69 -5.57 -6.15 13.88
C LEU A 69 -6.29 -5.76 12.59
N GLU A 70 -5.66 -5.97 11.44
CA GLU A 70 -6.18 -5.57 10.13
C GLU A 70 -7.34 -6.45 9.63
N LYS A 71 -7.53 -7.65 10.18
CA LYS A 71 -8.64 -8.56 9.82
C LYS A 71 -10.03 -7.91 9.98
N LYS A 72 -10.15 -6.93 10.88
CA LYS A 72 -11.40 -6.19 11.10
C LYS A 72 -11.43 -4.81 10.42
N SER A 73 -10.37 -4.47 9.68
CA SER A 73 -10.22 -3.20 8.98
C SER A 73 -10.78 -3.28 7.57
N GLU A 74 -11.52 -2.23 7.16
CA GLU A 74 -11.99 -2.05 5.77
C GLU A 74 -11.04 -1.17 4.94
N HIS A 75 -9.88 -0.79 5.49
CA HIS A 75 -8.92 0.08 4.81
C HIS A 75 -8.26 -0.65 3.63
N PRO A 76 -8.04 -0.01 2.47
CA PRO A 76 -7.40 -0.67 1.32
C PRO A 76 -6.03 -1.29 1.61
N LEU A 77 -5.25 -0.68 2.51
CA LEU A 77 -3.93 -1.21 2.90
C LEU A 77 -4.04 -2.45 3.80
N ALA A 78 -5.15 -2.65 4.52
CA ALA A 78 -5.41 -3.85 5.30
C ALA A 78 -5.34 -5.11 4.42
N LYS A 79 -5.92 -5.04 3.21
CA LYS A 79 -5.89 -6.14 2.25
C LYS A 79 -4.48 -6.63 1.95
N ALA A 80 -3.51 -5.71 1.83
CA ALA A 80 -2.11 -6.06 1.60
C ALA A 80 -1.52 -6.87 2.76
N VAL A 81 -1.80 -6.46 4.00
CA VAL A 81 -1.35 -7.17 5.21
C VAL A 81 -2.01 -8.54 5.31
N LEU A 82 -3.31 -8.63 5.01
CA LEU A 82 -4.06 -9.90 5.03
C LEU A 82 -3.50 -10.90 4.01
N LEU A 83 -3.30 -10.45 2.76
CA LEU A 83 -2.72 -11.30 1.72
C LEU A 83 -1.33 -11.81 2.12
N LYS A 84 -0.49 -10.94 2.70
CA LYS A 84 0.85 -11.34 3.15
C LYS A 84 0.78 -12.36 4.29
N GLY A 85 -0.14 -12.18 5.23
CA GLY A 85 -0.39 -13.15 6.31
C GLY A 85 -0.84 -14.50 5.79
N GLU A 86 -1.75 -14.53 4.81
CA GLU A 86 -2.21 -15.75 4.14
C GLU A 86 -1.07 -16.45 3.39
N GLU A 87 -0.25 -15.72 2.64
CA GLU A 87 0.95 -16.25 1.96
C GLU A 87 1.91 -16.94 2.92
N MET A 88 2.06 -16.40 4.14
CA MET A 88 2.90 -16.97 5.19
C MET A 88 2.20 -18.05 6.02
N GLY A 89 0.94 -18.38 5.69
CA GLY A 89 0.17 -19.41 6.40
C GLY A 89 -0.23 -19.02 7.82
N LEU A 90 -0.32 -17.71 8.13
CA LEU A 90 -0.67 -17.25 9.46
C LEU A 90 -2.16 -17.45 9.74
N SER A 91 -2.48 -17.87 10.96
CA SER A 91 -3.83 -17.84 11.51
C SER A 91 -4.03 -16.55 12.30
N ALA A 92 -5.03 -15.75 11.93
CA ALA A 92 -5.36 -14.57 12.70
C ALA A 92 -5.98 -14.95 14.05
N ALA A 93 -5.36 -14.51 15.14
CA ALA A 93 -5.98 -14.52 16.44
C ALA A 93 -7.15 -13.52 16.47
N ASP A 94 -8.17 -13.82 17.26
CA ASP A 94 -9.30 -12.90 17.41
C ASP A 94 -8.94 -11.73 18.34
N VAL A 95 -9.30 -10.53 17.91
CA VAL A 95 -9.13 -9.31 18.70
C VAL A 95 -10.48 -8.84 19.28
N THR A 96 -10.42 -8.24 20.46
CA THR A 96 -11.57 -7.60 21.12
C THR A 96 -11.36 -6.07 21.17
N ASP A 97 -12.39 -5.32 21.54
CA ASP A 97 -12.36 -3.86 21.69
C ASP A 97 -11.77 -3.14 20.45
N PHE A 98 -12.07 -3.66 19.24
CA PHE A 98 -11.58 -3.07 17.99
C PHE A 98 -12.18 -1.69 17.78
N ALA A 99 -11.33 -0.72 17.48
CA ALA A 99 -11.70 0.65 17.12
C ALA A 99 -10.90 1.11 15.91
N ALA A 100 -11.59 1.59 14.89
CA ALA A 100 -11.00 2.29 13.76
C ALA A 100 -11.12 3.80 13.97
N LEU A 101 -10.00 4.51 13.87
CA LEU A 101 -9.90 5.96 14.02
C LEU A 101 -9.60 6.56 12.64
N PRO A 102 -10.62 7.08 11.91
CA PRO A 102 -10.45 7.55 10.54
C PRO A 102 -9.29 8.54 10.38
N GLY A 103 -8.41 8.29 9.41
CA GLY A 103 -7.24 9.12 9.12
C GLY A 103 -6.06 8.96 10.09
N ASN A 104 -6.20 8.16 11.13
CA ASN A 104 -5.15 7.93 12.15
C ASN A 104 -4.66 6.49 12.17
N GLY A 105 -5.52 5.54 12.56
CA GLY A 105 -5.13 4.16 12.70
C GLY A 105 -6.19 3.30 13.38
N LEU A 106 -5.76 2.18 13.90
CA LEU A 106 -6.55 1.12 14.51
C LEU A 106 -6.06 0.85 15.93
N SER A 107 -6.97 0.45 16.79
CA SER A 107 -6.62 -0.13 18.09
C SER A 107 -7.50 -1.33 18.40
N ALA A 108 -6.99 -2.29 19.14
CA ALA A 108 -7.72 -3.46 19.62
C ALA A 108 -7.02 -4.07 20.84
N LYS A 109 -7.63 -5.11 21.42
CA LYS A 109 -6.97 -5.97 22.40
C LYS A 109 -6.71 -7.36 21.82
N LEU A 110 -5.49 -7.82 21.93
CA LEU A 110 -5.02 -9.15 21.55
C LEU A 110 -4.44 -9.83 22.79
N ASN A 111 -5.03 -10.95 23.21
CA ASN A 111 -4.59 -11.71 24.42
C ASN A 111 -4.45 -10.85 25.69
N GLY A 112 -5.29 -9.82 25.85
CA GLY A 112 -5.26 -8.90 26.99
C GLY A 112 -4.34 -7.69 26.80
N ASN A 113 -3.46 -7.67 25.80
CA ASN A 113 -2.59 -6.55 25.48
C ASN A 113 -3.30 -5.61 24.50
N THR A 114 -3.08 -4.31 24.67
CA THR A 114 -3.59 -3.31 23.71
C THR A 114 -2.62 -3.20 22.54
N ILE A 115 -3.14 -3.36 21.33
CA ILE A 115 -2.38 -3.24 20.09
C ILE A 115 -2.85 -2.03 19.28
N TYR A 116 -1.90 -1.39 18.60
CA TYR A 116 -2.12 -0.21 17.76
C TYR A 116 -1.51 -0.43 16.40
N GLY A 117 -2.17 0.04 15.35
CA GLY A 117 -1.66 0.06 13.99
C GLY A 117 -2.05 1.34 13.28
N GLY A 118 -1.15 1.93 12.49
CA GLY A 118 -1.46 3.14 11.73
C GLY A 118 -0.25 3.99 11.37
N ASN A 119 -0.49 5.28 11.14
CA ASN A 119 0.58 6.20 10.80
C ASN A 119 1.47 6.53 12.02
N MET A 120 2.69 7.03 11.77
CA MET A 120 3.67 7.38 12.80
C MET A 120 3.10 8.36 13.83
N LYS A 121 2.30 9.35 13.39
CA LYS A 121 1.72 10.35 14.28
C LYS A 121 0.78 9.73 15.30
N PHE A 122 -0.08 8.80 14.87
CA PHE A 122 -1.02 8.11 15.74
C PHE A 122 -0.31 7.16 16.70
N VAL A 123 0.54 6.27 16.19
CA VAL A 123 1.26 5.30 17.04
C VAL A 123 2.20 6.02 18.02
N GLY A 124 2.85 7.09 17.58
CA GLY A 124 3.71 7.92 18.41
C GLY A 124 3.01 8.67 19.58
N THR A 125 1.67 8.73 19.59
CA THR A 125 0.93 9.22 20.78
C THR A 125 0.80 8.16 21.88
N HIS A 126 1.03 6.90 21.56
CA HIS A 126 0.88 5.77 22.48
C HIS A 126 2.23 5.20 22.92
N VAL A 127 3.23 5.22 22.01
CA VAL A 127 4.56 4.64 22.26
C VAL A 127 5.68 5.57 21.78
N ALA A 128 6.85 5.48 22.42
CA ALA A 128 8.04 6.14 21.91
C ALA A 128 8.52 5.43 20.64
N VAL A 129 8.67 6.18 19.54
CA VAL A 129 9.23 5.67 18.29
C VAL A 129 10.72 5.97 18.26
N PRO A 130 11.60 4.94 18.23
CA PRO A 130 13.05 5.12 18.14
C PRO A 130 13.48 5.92 16.91
N GLU A 131 14.57 6.66 17.02
CA GLU A 131 15.04 7.54 15.96
C GLU A 131 15.49 6.79 14.70
N ASP A 132 16.07 5.60 14.86
CA ASP A 132 16.42 4.73 13.75
C ASP A 132 15.19 4.23 12.98
N MET A 133 14.09 3.93 13.69
CA MET A 133 12.82 3.53 13.06
C MET A 133 12.15 4.69 12.32
N LYS A 134 12.27 5.92 12.82
CA LYS A 134 11.82 7.10 12.08
C LYS A 134 12.58 7.26 10.77
N LYS A 135 13.92 7.19 10.82
CA LYS A 135 14.77 7.26 9.62
C LYS A 135 14.46 6.15 8.61
N LYS A 136 14.25 4.91 9.08
CA LYS A 136 13.82 3.81 8.21
C LYS A 136 12.49 4.10 7.55
N SER A 137 11.51 4.64 8.30
CA SER A 137 10.21 5.00 7.73
C SER A 137 10.27 6.13 6.71
N GLU A 138 11.13 7.13 6.94
CA GLU A 138 11.37 8.22 5.98
C GLU A 138 11.98 7.69 4.68
N ALA A 139 12.99 6.84 4.75
CA ALA A 139 13.58 6.20 3.57
C ALA A 139 12.58 5.35 2.79
N LEU A 140 11.69 4.62 3.48
CA LEU A 140 10.60 3.88 2.84
C LEU A 140 9.61 4.83 2.13
N ALA A 141 9.23 5.93 2.79
CA ALA A 141 8.34 6.93 2.21
C ALA A 141 8.96 7.62 0.99
N GLU A 142 10.24 7.98 1.03
CA GLU A 142 10.99 8.55 -0.09
C GLU A 142 11.04 7.60 -1.30
N SER A 143 11.05 6.28 -1.06
CA SER A 143 10.95 5.27 -2.11
C SER A 143 9.51 5.01 -2.62
N GLY A 144 8.55 5.84 -2.20
CA GLY A 144 7.15 5.78 -2.64
C GLY A 144 6.30 4.71 -1.97
N LYS A 145 6.77 4.16 -0.84
CA LYS A 145 6.06 3.19 -0.01
C LYS A 145 5.30 3.87 1.11
N THR A 146 4.28 3.22 1.64
CA THR A 146 3.51 3.71 2.79
C THR A 146 3.90 2.92 4.04
N PRO A 147 4.64 3.50 5.00
CA PRO A 147 5.01 2.83 6.25
C PRO A 147 3.82 2.85 7.23
N LEU A 148 3.44 1.68 7.71
CA LEU A 148 2.46 1.46 8.77
C LEU A 148 3.20 1.01 10.03
N PHE A 149 2.97 1.70 11.13
CA PHE A 149 3.58 1.40 12.42
C PHE A 149 2.67 0.51 13.24
N PHE A 150 3.25 -0.44 13.95
CA PHE A 150 2.54 -1.35 14.84
C PHE A 150 3.18 -1.34 16.22
N ALA A 151 2.34 -1.30 17.24
CA ALA A 151 2.78 -1.27 18.64
C ALA A 151 1.90 -2.17 19.52
N GLU A 152 2.49 -2.69 20.59
CA GLU A 152 1.80 -3.45 21.63
C GLU A 152 2.05 -2.82 22.99
N ASN A 153 0.99 -2.47 23.71
CA ASN A 153 1.03 -1.73 24.96
C ASN A 153 1.86 -0.43 24.79
N GLU A 154 3.01 -0.34 25.45
CA GLU A 154 3.91 0.85 25.42
C GLU A 154 5.15 0.63 24.53
N LYS A 155 5.20 -0.45 23.72
CA LYS A 155 6.37 -0.80 22.90
C LYS A 155 6.04 -0.79 21.43
N LEU A 156 6.93 -0.20 20.63
CA LEU A 156 6.91 -0.37 19.19
C LEU A 156 7.26 -1.82 18.85
N VAL A 157 6.49 -2.44 17.95
CA VAL A 157 6.74 -3.79 17.44
C VAL A 157 7.44 -3.74 16.09
N GLY A 158 7.13 -2.75 15.26
CA GLY A 158 7.81 -2.55 13.99
C GLY A 158 7.02 -1.74 12.98
N ILE A 159 7.52 -1.75 11.75
CA ILE A 159 6.94 -1.09 10.59
C ILE A 159 6.67 -2.12 9.50
N ILE A 160 5.51 -2.03 8.88
CA ILE A 160 5.17 -2.75 7.64
C ILE A 160 5.03 -1.72 6.53
N ALA A 161 5.84 -1.84 5.47
CA ALA A 161 5.71 -0.97 4.32
C ALA A 161 4.81 -1.61 3.26
N VAL A 162 3.89 -0.81 2.74
CA VAL A 162 2.98 -1.21 1.68
C VAL A 162 3.19 -0.30 0.48
N ALA A 163 3.25 -0.87 -0.71
CA ALA A 163 3.31 -0.11 -1.96
C ALA A 163 2.39 -0.72 -3.01
N ASP A 164 1.93 0.13 -3.90
CA ASP A 164 1.22 -0.29 -5.10
C ASP A 164 2.23 -0.82 -6.13
N MET A 165 1.98 -2.01 -6.63
CA MET A 165 2.93 -2.70 -7.53
C MET A 165 2.91 -2.09 -8.92
N ILE A 166 4.09 -1.80 -9.46
CA ILE A 166 4.25 -1.37 -10.86
C ILE A 166 3.84 -2.53 -11.76
N LYS A 167 3.04 -2.26 -12.79
CA LYS A 167 2.65 -3.26 -13.79
C LYS A 167 3.89 -3.74 -14.55
N GLU A 168 3.91 -5.03 -14.90
CA GLU A 168 5.07 -5.64 -15.59
C GLU A 168 5.41 -4.99 -16.93
N ASP A 169 4.42 -4.44 -17.62
CA ASP A 169 4.55 -3.77 -18.92
C ASP A 169 4.89 -2.26 -18.81
N SER A 170 4.69 -1.64 -17.64
CA SER A 170 4.92 -0.20 -17.45
C SER A 170 6.37 0.26 -17.71
N PRO A 171 7.43 -0.52 -17.38
CA PRO A 171 8.80 -0.11 -17.69
C PRO A 171 9.13 -0.09 -19.19
N GLN A 172 8.28 -0.68 -20.03
CA GLN A 172 8.47 -0.77 -21.49
C GLN A 172 7.60 0.23 -22.25
N ALA A 173 6.68 0.89 -21.55
CA ALA A 173 5.79 1.89 -22.12
C ALA A 173 6.42 3.28 -22.11
#